data_5cc43c04c13af55e72b94d53f59bf9a7
#
_entry.id   5cc43c04c13af55e72b94d53f59bf9a7
#
_cell.length_a   1.000
_cell.length_b   1.000
_cell.length_c   1.000
_cell.angle_alpha   90.00
_cell.angle_beta   90.00
_cell.angle_gamma   90.00
#
_symmetry.space_group_name_H-M   'P 1'
#
loop_
_entity.id
_entity.type
_entity.pdbx_description
1 polymer ?
#
loop_
_entity_poly.entity_id
_entity_poly.type
_entity_poly.pdbx_seq_one_letter_code
_entity_poly.pdbx_strand_id
1 'polypeptide(L)'
;MNLAIWDIESSSASTDFGSIIEIGGVLVDENFKEKDRFNLRCRLPEGEIFQAMALIVNKTSIKKLTQANLSHYQMLAEVEKIFKKWSPAIFLGWSNIGFDDEMIRKEFFKGIRYPYLTNAAPNKRHDGINIARAAYAVDPNILEVEFNEKNNAVFKLESLARMQGIDSSDAHSALADAEMTAKVLSIVKKNKNTLGMIF
;
A
#
# COMPACT_ATOMS: atom_id res chain seq x y z
N MET A 1 -4.55 -16.14 -9.45
CA MET A 1 -5.40 -15.04 -8.91
C MET A 1 -4.59 -13.75 -8.99
N ASN A 2 -5.23 -12.61 -9.32
CA ASN A 2 -4.51 -11.33 -9.37
C ASN A 2 -4.18 -10.81 -7.96
N LEU A 3 -3.12 -10.01 -7.86
CA LEU A 3 -2.76 -9.26 -6.66
C LEU A 3 -3.07 -7.77 -6.91
N ALA A 4 -3.89 -7.18 -6.06
CA ALA A 4 -4.19 -5.76 -6.02
C ALA A 4 -3.31 -5.13 -4.93
N ILE A 5 -2.18 -4.57 -5.33
CA ILE A 5 -1.18 -4.01 -4.41
C ILE A 5 -1.40 -2.51 -4.36
N TRP A 6 -1.59 -1.97 -3.16
CA TRP A 6 -1.99 -0.58 -2.97
C TRP A 6 -1.44 0.01 -1.68
N ASP A 7 -1.36 1.33 -1.64
CA ASP A 7 -0.85 2.12 -0.53
C ASP A 7 -1.59 3.45 -0.43
N ILE A 8 -1.52 4.13 0.71
CA ILE A 8 -2.11 5.46 0.93
C ILE A 8 -1.12 6.46 1.50
N GLU A 9 -1.38 7.74 1.21
CA GLU A 9 -0.86 8.87 1.97
C GLU A 9 -1.99 9.54 2.74
N SER A 10 -1.75 9.91 3.97
CA SER A 10 -2.79 10.43 4.87
C SER A 10 -2.43 11.79 5.47
N SER A 11 -3.44 12.50 5.96
CA SER A 11 -3.27 13.78 6.68
C SER A 11 -2.71 13.62 8.09
N SER A 12 -2.71 12.38 8.63
CA SER A 12 -2.33 12.08 10.01
C SER A 12 -1.87 10.64 10.16
N ALA A 13 -1.05 10.36 11.15
CA ALA A 13 -0.71 9.00 11.58
C ALA A 13 -1.84 8.28 12.33
N SER A 14 -2.94 8.98 12.63
CA SER A 14 -4.11 8.40 13.31
C SER A 14 -5.17 7.99 12.31
N THR A 15 -5.58 6.74 12.34
CA THR A 15 -6.71 6.24 11.54
C THR A 15 -8.07 6.76 12.01
N ASP A 16 -8.15 7.35 13.20
CA ASP A 16 -9.39 7.90 13.75
C ASP A 16 -9.61 9.37 13.38
N PHE A 17 -8.51 10.12 13.24
CA PHE A 17 -8.52 11.57 13.06
C PHE A 17 -7.88 12.03 11.75
N GLY A 18 -7.36 11.12 10.94
CA GLY A 18 -6.81 11.44 9.64
C GLY A 18 -7.75 11.09 8.50
N SER A 19 -7.45 11.64 7.34
CA SER A 19 -8.12 11.32 6.07
C SER A 19 -7.11 10.91 5.02
N ILE A 20 -7.51 10.05 4.10
CA ILE A 20 -6.71 9.68 2.93
C ILE A 20 -6.64 10.89 2.00
N ILE A 21 -5.43 11.27 1.61
CA ILE A 21 -5.16 12.39 0.68
C ILE A 21 -4.64 11.93 -0.67
N GLU A 22 -3.99 10.77 -0.70
CA GLU A 22 -3.56 10.09 -1.91
C GLU A 22 -3.73 8.59 -1.74
N ILE A 23 -4.07 7.90 -2.80
CA ILE A 23 -4.13 6.44 -2.85
C ILE A 23 -3.66 5.99 -4.23
N GLY A 24 -2.75 5.04 -4.24
CA GLY A 24 -2.18 4.47 -5.45
C GLY A 24 -2.15 2.96 -5.41
N GLY A 25 -2.10 2.34 -6.58
CA GLY A 25 -2.01 0.89 -6.62
C GLY A 25 -1.76 0.34 -8.01
N VAL A 26 -1.31 -0.91 -8.02
CA VAL A 26 -1.06 -1.71 -9.20
C VAL A 26 -1.79 -3.05 -9.10
N LEU A 27 -2.44 -3.46 -10.18
CA LEU A 27 -2.95 -4.81 -10.34
C LEU A 27 -1.93 -5.64 -11.10
N VAL A 28 -1.46 -6.72 -10.50
CA VAL A 28 -0.53 -7.65 -11.16
C VAL A 28 -1.12 -9.05 -11.22
N ASP A 29 -0.69 -9.83 -12.22
CA ASP A 29 -1.03 -11.25 -12.26
C ASP A 29 -0.13 -12.08 -11.32
N GLU A 30 -0.34 -13.40 -11.34
CA GLU A 30 0.47 -14.35 -10.57
C GLU A 30 1.96 -14.33 -10.91
N ASN A 31 2.39 -13.73 -12.02
CA ASN A 31 3.80 -13.56 -12.42
C ASN A 31 4.32 -12.16 -12.15
N PHE A 32 3.56 -11.34 -11.40
CA PHE A 32 3.86 -9.93 -11.14
C PHE A 32 3.93 -9.08 -12.41
N LYS A 33 3.29 -9.52 -13.50
CA LYS A 33 3.09 -8.70 -14.68
C LYS A 33 1.94 -7.73 -14.43
N GLU A 34 2.22 -6.45 -14.60
CA GLU A 34 1.21 -5.40 -14.43
C GLU A 34 0.09 -5.53 -15.46
N LYS A 35 -1.14 -5.36 -14.98
CA LYS A 35 -2.39 -5.36 -15.76
C LYS A 35 -3.09 -4.01 -15.73
N ASP A 36 -2.98 -3.28 -14.63
CA ASP A 36 -3.64 -1.99 -14.43
C ASP A 36 -2.93 -1.21 -13.31
N ARG A 37 -3.10 0.10 -13.30
CA ARG A 37 -2.60 0.98 -12.23
C ARG A 37 -3.48 2.19 -12.05
N PHE A 38 -3.41 2.79 -10.89
CA PHE A 38 -3.98 4.11 -10.64
C PHE A 38 -3.16 4.90 -9.62
N ASN A 39 -3.30 6.21 -9.67
CA ASN A 39 -2.86 7.12 -8.63
C ASN A 39 -3.87 8.26 -8.54
N LEU A 40 -4.51 8.42 -7.39
CA LEU A 40 -5.55 9.41 -7.15
C LEU A 40 -5.17 10.27 -5.95
N ARG A 41 -5.32 11.57 -6.10
CA ARG A 41 -5.11 12.55 -5.03
C ARG A 41 -6.34 13.45 -4.91
N CYS A 42 -6.73 13.75 -3.68
CA CYS A 42 -7.84 14.65 -3.43
C CYS A 42 -7.40 15.94 -2.74
N ARG A 43 -8.31 16.93 -2.76
CA ARG A 43 -8.24 18.06 -1.85
C ARG A 43 -8.52 17.58 -0.43
N LEU A 44 -7.87 18.23 0.52
CA LEU A 44 -8.15 17.97 1.93
C LEU A 44 -9.65 18.18 2.20
N PRO A 45 -10.30 17.27 2.95
CA PRO A 45 -11.67 17.50 3.39
C PRO A 45 -11.79 18.80 4.18
N GLU A 46 -12.93 19.48 4.04
CA GLU A 46 -13.20 20.69 4.80
C GLU A 46 -13.21 20.40 6.30
N GLY A 47 -12.56 21.24 7.08
CA GLY A 47 -12.44 21.06 8.54
C GLY A 47 -11.35 20.07 8.99
N GLU A 48 -10.69 19.40 8.07
CA GLU A 48 -9.56 18.50 8.39
C GLU A 48 -8.32 19.31 8.78
N ILE A 49 -7.66 18.87 9.86
CA ILE A 49 -6.41 19.47 10.33
C ILE A 49 -5.25 18.55 9.99
N PHE A 50 -4.30 19.08 9.21
CA PHE A 50 -3.07 18.36 8.90
C PHE A 50 -2.14 18.27 10.11
N GLN A 51 -1.57 17.10 10.29
CA GLN A 51 -0.36 16.97 11.10
C GLN A 51 0.85 17.40 10.26
N ALA A 52 1.62 18.38 10.74
CA ALA A 52 2.81 18.87 10.04
C ALA A 52 3.79 17.74 9.65
N MET A 53 3.96 16.76 10.54
CA MET A 53 4.79 15.57 10.25
C MET A 53 4.29 14.75 9.09
N ALA A 54 2.98 14.62 8.88
CA ALA A 54 2.44 13.91 7.72
C ALA A 54 2.82 14.60 6.40
N LEU A 55 2.77 15.94 6.34
CA LEU A 55 3.24 16.68 5.16
C LEU A 55 4.72 16.44 4.85
N ILE A 56 5.55 16.37 5.89
CA ILE A 56 6.99 16.14 5.74
C ILE A 56 7.25 14.72 5.23
N VAL A 57 6.64 13.71 5.86
CA VAL A 57 6.81 12.30 5.50
C VAL A 57 6.31 12.04 4.08
N ASN A 58 5.11 12.51 3.76
CA ASN A 58 4.50 12.29 2.43
C ASN A 58 5.08 13.23 1.35
N LYS A 59 6.08 14.04 1.66
CA LYS A 59 6.68 15.04 0.74
C LYS A 59 5.61 15.87 0.01
N THR A 60 4.47 16.12 0.67
CA THR A 60 3.31 16.79 0.11
C THR A 60 3.23 18.23 0.60
N SER A 61 3.00 19.18 -0.30
CA SER A 61 2.79 20.58 0.03
C SER A 61 1.30 20.91 0.10
N ILE A 62 0.94 21.89 0.92
CA ILE A 62 -0.43 22.43 0.97
C ILE A 62 -0.89 22.85 -0.44
N LYS A 63 0.00 23.43 -1.24
CA LYS A 63 -0.30 23.81 -2.64
C LYS A 63 -0.74 22.61 -3.48
N LYS A 64 -0.05 21.47 -3.38
CA LYS A 64 -0.43 20.25 -4.12
C LYS A 64 -1.83 19.76 -3.72
N LEU A 65 -2.17 19.87 -2.44
CA LEU A 65 -3.47 19.46 -1.95
C LEU A 65 -4.60 20.39 -2.36
N THR A 66 -4.39 21.70 -2.25
CA THR A 66 -5.42 22.69 -2.65
C THR A 66 -5.69 22.68 -4.16
N GLN A 67 -4.72 22.26 -4.96
CA GLN A 67 -4.81 22.19 -6.43
C GLN A 67 -5.28 20.82 -6.95
N ALA A 68 -5.50 19.83 -6.10
CA ALA A 68 -6.00 18.54 -6.54
C ALA A 68 -7.40 18.67 -7.16
N ASN A 69 -7.64 17.96 -8.25
CA ASN A 69 -8.88 18.08 -9.02
C ASN A 69 -10.08 17.41 -8.32
N LEU A 70 -9.83 16.32 -7.59
CA LEU A 70 -10.88 15.56 -6.94
C LEU A 70 -11.18 16.10 -5.54
N SER A 71 -12.45 16.12 -5.16
CA SER A 71 -12.82 16.15 -3.75
C SER A 71 -12.53 14.79 -3.13
N HIS A 72 -12.42 14.74 -1.80
CA HIS A 72 -12.23 13.50 -1.07
C HIS A 72 -13.33 12.45 -1.40
N TYR A 73 -14.60 12.88 -1.42
CA TYR A 73 -15.73 12.02 -1.78
C TYR A 73 -15.61 11.45 -3.21
N GLN A 74 -15.20 12.29 -4.18
CA GLN A 74 -14.98 11.84 -5.56
C GLN A 74 -13.84 10.84 -5.66
N MET A 75 -12.72 11.08 -4.97
CA MET A 75 -11.61 10.14 -4.93
C MET A 75 -12.04 8.77 -4.40
N LEU A 76 -12.75 8.73 -3.28
CA LEU A 76 -13.26 7.46 -2.71
C LEU A 76 -14.25 6.77 -3.66
N ALA A 77 -15.04 7.53 -4.44
CA ALA A 77 -15.93 6.95 -5.44
C ALA A 77 -15.16 6.28 -6.59
N GLU A 78 -14.08 6.90 -7.06
CA GLU A 78 -13.23 6.30 -8.10
C GLU A 78 -12.47 5.08 -7.56
N VAL A 79 -11.93 5.14 -6.33
CA VAL A 79 -11.29 3.99 -5.68
C VAL A 79 -12.23 2.81 -5.58
N GLU A 80 -13.47 3.03 -5.15
CA GLU A 80 -14.48 1.98 -5.08
C GLU A 80 -14.73 1.31 -6.44
N LYS A 81 -14.83 2.09 -7.51
CA LYS A 81 -14.99 1.57 -8.88
C LYS A 81 -13.79 0.73 -9.30
N ILE A 82 -12.57 1.22 -9.03
CA ILE A 82 -11.32 0.52 -9.37
C ILE A 82 -11.22 -0.80 -8.60
N PHE A 83 -11.46 -0.79 -7.29
CA PHE A 83 -11.40 -2.00 -6.47
C PHE A 83 -12.47 -3.03 -6.87
N LYS A 84 -13.67 -2.59 -7.24
CA LYS A 84 -14.69 -3.47 -7.82
C LYS A 84 -14.27 -4.06 -9.17
N LYS A 85 -13.64 -3.26 -10.04
CA LYS A 85 -13.09 -3.71 -11.34
C LYS A 85 -11.97 -4.73 -11.15
N TRP A 86 -11.14 -4.58 -10.11
CA TRP A 86 -10.03 -5.48 -9.82
C TRP A 86 -10.45 -6.78 -9.14
N SER A 87 -11.64 -6.80 -8.57
CA SER A 87 -12.23 -8.00 -7.93
C SER A 87 -12.58 -9.07 -8.97
N PRO A 88 -12.33 -10.39 -8.74
CA PRO A 88 -11.72 -10.98 -7.54
C PRO A 88 -10.19 -10.87 -7.51
N ALA A 89 -9.64 -10.42 -6.38
CA ALA A 89 -8.20 -10.26 -6.18
C ALA A 89 -7.79 -10.51 -4.72
N ILE A 90 -6.49 -10.70 -4.51
CA ILE A 90 -5.87 -10.56 -3.20
C ILE A 90 -5.41 -9.11 -3.05
N PHE A 91 -6.03 -8.38 -2.14
CA PHE A 91 -5.66 -7.03 -1.78
C PHE A 91 -4.53 -7.05 -0.75
N LEU A 92 -3.47 -6.30 -0.98
CA LEU A 92 -2.34 -6.21 -0.06
C LEU A 92 -1.57 -4.91 -0.26
N GLY A 93 -0.83 -4.53 0.76
CA GLY A 93 0.15 -3.44 0.75
C GLY A 93 1.31 -3.80 1.67
N TRP A 94 2.14 -2.84 2.03
CA TRP A 94 3.26 -3.04 2.94
C TRP A 94 2.91 -2.55 4.34
N SER A 95 2.74 -3.46 5.30
CA SER A 95 2.28 -3.14 6.67
C SER A 95 0.89 -2.49 6.70
N ASN A 96 0.05 -2.84 5.73
CA ASN A 96 -1.20 -2.13 5.44
C ASN A 96 -2.39 -2.51 6.33
N ILE A 97 -2.39 -3.69 6.95
CA ILE A 97 -3.57 -4.21 7.68
C ILE A 97 -3.97 -3.30 8.86
N GLY A 98 -3.00 -2.76 9.58
CA GLY A 98 -3.25 -1.93 10.76
C GLY A 98 -3.48 -0.44 10.47
N PHE A 99 -3.20 0.01 9.25
CA PHE A 99 -3.27 1.43 8.90
C PHE A 99 -4.10 1.66 7.64
N ASP A 100 -3.60 1.32 6.46
CA ASP A 100 -4.25 1.61 5.16
C ASP A 100 -5.63 0.98 5.06
N ASP A 101 -5.72 -0.32 5.33
CA ASP A 101 -6.98 -1.07 5.31
C ASP A 101 -7.98 -0.54 6.34
N GLU A 102 -7.50 -0.18 7.53
CA GLU A 102 -8.35 0.36 8.56
C GLU A 102 -8.85 1.76 8.17
N MET A 103 -7.98 2.57 7.56
CA MET A 103 -8.36 3.91 7.11
C MET A 103 -9.35 3.84 5.95
N ILE A 104 -9.09 3.06 4.89
CA ILE A 104 -10.03 2.94 3.76
C ILE A 104 -11.38 2.36 4.20
N ARG A 105 -11.37 1.41 5.13
CA ARG A 105 -12.59 0.83 5.71
C ARG A 105 -13.44 1.89 6.41
N LYS A 106 -12.82 2.74 7.24
CA LYS A 106 -13.51 3.84 7.95
C LYS A 106 -14.02 4.90 6.98
N GLU A 107 -13.21 5.28 5.98
CA GLU A 107 -13.58 6.26 4.98
C GLU A 107 -14.74 5.79 4.10
N PHE A 108 -14.74 4.52 3.70
CA PHE A 108 -15.87 3.93 2.97
C PHE A 108 -17.12 3.91 3.84
N PHE A 109 -17.03 3.52 5.10
CA PHE A 109 -18.17 3.52 6.02
C PHE A 109 -18.75 4.93 6.20
N LYS A 110 -17.91 5.94 6.46
CA LYS A 110 -18.34 7.35 6.57
C LYS A 110 -18.97 7.86 5.28
N GLY A 111 -18.49 7.41 4.11
CA GLY A 111 -19.02 7.75 2.79
C GLY A 111 -20.24 6.93 2.36
N ILE A 112 -20.85 6.13 3.27
CA ILE A 112 -21.99 5.23 2.98
C ILE A 112 -21.64 4.26 1.84
N ARG A 113 -20.42 3.74 1.85
CA ARG A 113 -19.89 2.73 0.92
C ARG A 113 -19.67 1.41 1.65
N TYR A 114 -19.54 0.32 0.89
CA TYR A 114 -19.26 -0.98 1.49
C TYR A 114 -17.83 -1.03 2.06
N PRO A 115 -17.66 -1.15 3.40
CA PRO A 115 -16.37 -0.97 4.05
C PRO A 115 -15.43 -2.19 3.94
N TYR A 116 -15.92 -3.34 3.49
CA TYR A 116 -15.14 -4.59 3.48
C TYR A 116 -14.75 -5.02 2.06
N LEU A 117 -14.66 -4.08 1.11
CA LEU A 117 -14.42 -4.37 -0.29
C LEU A 117 -13.08 -5.09 -0.53
N THR A 118 -12.06 -4.81 0.29
CA THR A 118 -10.72 -5.41 0.17
C THR A 118 -10.64 -6.85 0.72
N ASN A 119 -11.55 -7.24 1.63
CA ASN A 119 -11.44 -8.52 2.35
C ASN A 119 -12.69 -9.40 2.36
N ALA A 120 -13.84 -8.89 1.89
CA ALA A 120 -15.04 -9.73 1.75
C ALA A 120 -15.00 -10.55 0.47
N ALA A 121 -15.51 -11.78 0.54
CA ALA A 121 -15.60 -12.64 -0.63
C ALA A 121 -16.20 -11.92 -1.85
N PRO A 122 -15.64 -12.08 -3.06
CA PRO A 122 -14.61 -13.04 -3.44
C PRO A 122 -13.15 -12.59 -3.21
N ASN A 123 -12.94 -11.41 -2.61
CA ASN A 123 -11.62 -10.85 -2.34
C ASN A 123 -10.99 -11.47 -1.08
N LYS A 124 -9.67 -11.39 -0.98
CA LYS A 124 -8.88 -11.76 0.19
C LYS A 124 -7.91 -10.64 0.50
N ARG A 125 -7.50 -10.54 1.76
CA ARG A 125 -6.55 -9.55 2.24
C ARG A 125 -5.31 -10.22 2.81
N HIS A 126 -4.14 -9.71 2.44
CA HIS A 126 -2.84 -10.11 3.00
C HIS A 126 -1.98 -8.88 3.30
N ASP A 127 -0.84 -9.09 3.94
CA ASP A 127 0.13 -8.05 4.25
C ASP A 127 1.50 -8.43 3.70
N GLY A 128 2.07 -7.56 2.86
CA GLY A 128 3.33 -7.79 2.17
C GLY A 128 4.51 -7.95 3.13
N ILE A 129 4.57 -7.18 4.23
CA ILE A 129 5.64 -7.31 5.22
C ILE A 129 5.60 -8.68 5.92
N ASN A 130 4.41 -9.22 6.20
CA ASN A 130 4.28 -10.53 6.84
C ASN A 130 4.69 -11.65 5.89
N ILE A 131 4.38 -11.52 4.59
CA ILE A 131 4.84 -12.45 3.56
C ILE A 131 6.38 -12.43 3.49
N ALA A 132 7.00 -11.26 3.42
CA ALA A 132 8.45 -11.10 3.36
C ALA A 132 9.13 -11.67 4.62
N ARG A 133 8.60 -11.39 5.81
CA ARG A 133 9.11 -11.94 7.08
C ARG A 133 9.01 -13.46 7.15
N ALA A 134 7.88 -14.02 6.74
CA ALA A 134 7.68 -15.47 6.72
C ALA A 134 8.65 -16.14 5.75
N ALA A 135 8.81 -15.58 4.55
CA ALA A 135 9.74 -16.09 3.55
C ALA A 135 11.20 -16.05 4.06
N TYR A 136 11.61 -14.94 4.64
CA TYR A 136 12.95 -14.78 5.22
C TYR A 136 13.20 -15.73 6.41
N ALA A 137 12.21 -15.98 7.23
CA ALA A 137 12.31 -16.91 8.35
C ALA A 137 12.51 -18.37 7.89
N VAL A 138 11.97 -18.72 6.71
CA VAL A 138 12.14 -20.05 6.09
C VAL A 138 13.48 -20.14 5.37
N ASP A 139 13.86 -19.11 4.63
CA ASP A 139 15.12 -19.02 3.90
C ASP A 139 15.69 -17.59 4.00
N PRO A 140 16.69 -17.38 4.89
CA PRO A 140 17.30 -16.06 5.05
C PRO A 140 18.03 -15.52 3.80
N ASN A 141 18.30 -16.37 2.79
CA ASN A 141 18.93 -15.94 1.54
C ASN A 141 17.93 -15.41 0.50
N ILE A 142 16.62 -15.45 0.80
CA ILE A 142 15.58 -15.06 -0.14
C ILE A 142 15.55 -13.54 -0.39
N LEU A 143 15.94 -12.76 0.62
CA LEU A 143 16.01 -11.31 0.60
C LEU A 143 17.27 -10.84 1.31
N GLU A 144 17.98 -9.88 0.72
CA GLU A 144 18.99 -9.14 1.46
C GLU A 144 18.30 -8.16 2.42
N VAL A 145 18.72 -8.15 3.69
CA VAL A 145 18.13 -7.30 4.73
C VAL A 145 19.22 -6.53 5.48
N GLU A 146 18.89 -5.33 5.90
CA GLU A 146 19.69 -4.59 6.86
C GLU A 146 19.42 -5.08 8.28
N PHE A 147 20.42 -4.89 9.16
CA PHE A 147 20.29 -5.18 10.58
C PHE A 147 20.40 -3.87 11.37
N ASN A 148 19.50 -3.70 12.35
CA ASN A 148 19.56 -2.57 13.25
C ASN A 148 20.67 -2.77 14.32
N GLU A 149 20.90 -1.74 15.16
CA GLU A 149 21.88 -1.77 16.25
C GLU A 149 21.71 -2.94 17.25
N LYS A 150 20.50 -3.51 17.32
CA LYS A 150 20.18 -4.68 18.18
C LYS A 150 20.30 -6.00 17.42
N ASN A 151 20.91 -5.98 16.24
CA ASN A 151 21.06 -7.14 15.35
C ASN A 151 19.73 -7.80 14.93
N ASN A 152 18.65 -7.01 14.80
CA ASN A 152 17.38 -7.48 14.26
C ASN A 152 17.27 -7.08 12.78
N ALA A 153 16.79 -8.02 11.95
CA ALA A 153 16.50 -7.78 10.54
C ALA A 153 15.43 -6.68 10.35
N VAL A 154 15.68 -5.72 9.47
CA VAL A 154 14.83 -4.58 9.19
C VAL A 154 13.98 -4.87 7.95
N PHE A 155 12.66 -4.83 8.11
CA PHE A 155 11.69 -5.05 7.04
C PHE A 155 10.96 -3.74 6.64
N LYS A 156 11.64 -2.59 6.72
CA LYS A 156 11.12 -1.35 6.17
C LYS A 156 11.17 -1.42 4.64
N LEU A 157 10.08 -1.04 3.95
CA LEU A 157 9.95 -1.19 2.49
C LEU A 157 11.11 -0.55 1.73
N GLU A 158 11.40 0.72 2.02
CA GLU A 158 12.49 1.48 1.40
C GLU A 158 13.87 0.83 1.62
N SER A 159 14.13 0.32 2.84
CA SER A 159 15.37 -0.39 3.15
C SER A 159 15.50 -1.68 2.35
N LEU A 160 14.44 -2.50 2.33
CA LEU A 160 14.42 -3.72 1.54
C LEU A 160 14.55 -3.44 0.04
N ALA A 161 13.85 -2.46 -0.48
CA ALA A 161 13.94 -2.08 -1.89
C ALA A 161 15.38 -1.71 -2.26
N ARG A 162 16.04 -0.86 -1.46
CA ARG A 162 17.44 -0.47 -1.66
C ARG A 162 18.38 -1.67 -1.64
N MET A 163 18.22 -2.58 -0.68
CA MET A 163 19.04 -3.79 -0.58
C MET A 163 18.87 -4.72 -1.80
N GLN A 164 17.68 -4.72 -2.41
CA GLN A 164 17.42 -5.49 -3.63
C GLN A 164 17.78 -4.72 -4.93
N GLY A 165 18.39 -3.53 -4.85
CA GLY A 165 18.70 -2.71 -6.02
C GLY A 165 17.45 -2.12 -6.72
N ILE A 166 16.33 -2.02 -6.00
CA ILE A 166 15.11 -1.39 -6.50
C ILE A 166 15.19 0.12 -6.22
N ASP A 167 14.91 0.93 -7.24
CA ASP A 167 14.87 2.38 -7.09
C ASP A 167 13.78 2.79 -6.08
N SER A 168 14.17 3.59 -5.10
CA SER A 168 13.32 4.12 -4.03
C SER A 168 13.31 5.65 -3.99
N SER A 169 13.74 6.32 -5.07
CA SER A 169 13.80 7.80 -5.14
C SER A 169 12.45 8.48 -4.93
N ASP A 170 11.37 7.85 -5.41
CA ASP A 170 10.01 8.33 -5.31
C ASP A 170 9.24 7.77 -4.09
N ALA A 171 9.94 7.13 -3.14
CA ALA A 171 9.35 6.67 -1.89
C ALA A 171 8.55 7.78 -1.19
N HIS A 172 7.46 7.39 -0.51
CA HIS A 172 6.43 8.28 0.05
C HIS A 172 5.55 8.93 -1.02
N SER A 173 5.23 8.18 -2.06
CA SER A 173 4.13 8.38 -2.99
C SER A 173 3.36 7.06 -3.06
N ALA A 174 2.06 7.09 -2.86
CA ALA A 174 1.24 5.89 -2.73
C ALA A 174 1.43 4.91 -3.90
N LEU A 175 1.48 5.40 -5.15
CA LEU A 175 1.74 4.52 -6.29
C LEU A 175 3.16 3.94 -6.28
N ALA A 176 4.18 4.75 -5.96
CA ALA A 176 5.57 4.28 -5.93
C ALA A 176 5.78 3.21 -4.85
N ASP A 177 5.15 3.36 -3.68
CA ASP A 177 5.24 2.38 -2.59
C ASP A 177 4.49 1.09 -2.93
N ALA A 178 3.36 1.17 -3.62
CA ALA A 178 2.68 -0.01 -4.17
C ALA A 178 3.54 -0.74 -5.24
N GLU A 179 4.19 -0.01 -6.15
CA GLU A 179 5.11 -0.57 -7.14
C GLU A 179 6.36 -1.20 -6.49
N MET A 180 6.92 -0.55 -5.49
CA MET A 180 8.05 -1.06 -4.71
C MET A 180 7.68 -2.37 -4.01
N THR A 181 6.49 -2.41 -3.37
CA THR A 181 5.93 -3.62 -2.76
C THR A 181 5.81 -4.75 -3.77
N ALA A 182 5.28 -4.47 -4.96
CA ALA A 182 5.16 -5.47 -6.03
C ALA A 182 6.53 -6.04 -6.44
N LYS A 183 7.54 -5.18 -6.61
CA LYS A 183 8.90 -5.58 -6.98
C LYS A 183 9.55 -6.44 -5.91
N VAL A 184 9.47 -6.04 -4.62
CA VAL A 184 10.01 -6.84 -3.50
C VAL A 184 9.34 -8.21 -3.43
N LEU A 185 8.01 -8.27 -3.49
CA LEU A 185 7.27 -9.54 -3.46
C LEU A 185 7.55 -10.42 -4.69
N SER A 186 7.86 -9.81 -5.86
CA SER A 186 8.25 -10.57 -7.04
C SER A 186 9.57 -11.32 -6.85
N ILE A 187 10.51 -10.76 -6.08
CA ILE A 187 11.77 -11.41 -5.72
C ILE A 187 11.50 -12.60 -4.79
N VAL A 188 10.68 -12.40 -3.77
CA VAL A 188 10.23 -13.49 -2.87
C VAL A 188 9.65 -14.65 -3.67
N LYS A 189 8.84 -14.38 -4.70
CA LYS A 189 8.26 -15.43 -5.54
C LYS A 189 9.26 -16.14 -6.44
N LYS A 190 10.26 -15.46 -7.00
CA LYS A 190 11.22 -16.05 -7.96
C LYS A 190 12.05 -17.19 -7.34
N ASN A 191 12.25 -17.16 -6.04
CA ASN A 191 12.94 -18.21 -5.30
C ASN A 191 11.99 -19.39 -5.01
N LYS A 192 11.80 -20.24 -6.02
CA LYS A 192 10.77 -21.29 -6.11
C LYS A 192 10.72 -22.29 -4.94
N ASN A 193 11.78 -22.46 -4.17
CA ASN A 193 11.85 -23.47 -3.12
C ASN A 193 11.07 -23.08 -1.85
N THR A 194 10.75 -21.81 -1.67
CA THR A 194 10.11 -21.29 -0.44
C THR A 194 8.59 -21.10 -0.61
N LEU A 195 8.10 -20.96 -1.83
CA LEU A 195 6.74 -20.46 -2.12
C LEU A 195 5.65 -21.53 -2.13
N GLY A 196 5.98 -22.80 -2.26
CA GLY A 196 4.98 -23.87 -2.10
C GLY A 196 4.37 -23.95 -0.69
N MET A 197 4.93 -23.20 0.29
CA MET A 197 4.50 -23.18 1.68
C MET A 197 3.77 -21.88 2.09
N ILE A 198 3.77 -20.83 1.25
CA ILE A 198 3.29 -19.48 1.67
C ILE A 198 2.04 -19.03 0.90
N PHE A 199 1.74 -19.62 -0.28
CA PHE A 199 0.56 -19.27 -1.10
C PHE A 199 -0.35 -20.45 -1.37
#